data_feda27bc561122aa2db096b35366aa76
#
_entry.id   feda27bc561122aa2db096b35366aa76
#
_cell.length_a   1.000
_cell.length_b   1.000
_cell.length_c   1.000
_cell.angle_alpha   90.00
_cell.angle_beta   90.00
_cell.angle_gamma   90.00
#
_symmetry.space_group_name_H-M   'P 1'
#
loop_
_entity.id
_entity.type
_entity.pdbx_description
1 polymer ?
#
loop_
_entity_poly.entity_id
_entity_poly.type
_entity_poly.pdbx_seq_one_letter_code
_entity_poly.pdbx_strand_id
1 'polypeptide(L)'
;VERIERLRFLEEEFGPPAHMGLVGGIGALLAFDELKSSFLCGNYMATIFLCQTFVEHSLAGPFALAGEDEHVEKGMSSLIDVSLALNSISPTLAARLHVLREMRNPYTHPRILQKKPSLLDRVIKTTKDPFSMAEADATEAIRIVVDFLREGCPSWAPSAHGHPKKS
;
A
#
# COMPACT_ATOMS: atom_id res chain seq x y z
N VAL A 1 24.55 6.96 11.34
CA VAL A 1 24.55 5.51 11.17
C VAL A 1 23.19 5.03 10.68
N GLU A 2 22.13 5.23 11.43
CA GLU A 2 20.77 4.76 11.11
C GLU A 2 20.24 5.20 9.72
N ARG A 3 20.49 6.45 9.30
CA ARG A 3 20.03 6.94 7.99
C ARG A 3 20.72 6.20 6.82
N ILE A 4 21.98 5.82 6.98
CA ILE A 4 22.73 5.06 5.98
C ILE A 4 22.20 3.65 5.89
N GLU A 5 21.85 3.03 7.02
CA GLU A 5 21.24 1.69 7.06
C GLU A 5 19.88 1.68 6.38
N ARG A 6 19.04 2.70 6.63
CA ARG A 6 17.76 2.88 5.94
C ARG A 6 17.92 3.09 4.44
N LEU A 7 18.94 3.83 4.01
CA LEU A 7 19.22 4.02 2.58
C LEU A 7 19.60 2.68 1.93
N ARG A 8 20.51 1.92 2.54
CA ARG A 8 20.90 0.59 2.03
C ARG A 8 19.70 -0.34 1.94
N PHE A 9 18.87 -0.38 2.96
CA PHE A 9 17.63 -1.15 2.93
C PHE A 9 16.74 -0.78 1.73
N LEU A 10 16.53 0.51 1.46
CA LEU A 10 15.74 0.94 0.31
C LEU A 10 16.38 0.54 -1.02
N GLU A 11 17.70 0.66 -1.15
CA GLU A 11 18.44 0.25 -2.34
C GLU A 11 18.37 -1.26 -2.57
N GLU A 12 18.46 -2.06 -1.51
CA GLU A 12 18.34 -3.52 -1.57
C GLU A 12 16.92 -3.96 -1.95
N GLU A 13 15.88 -3.37 -1.35
CA GLU A 13 14.49 -3.77 -1.58
C GLU A 13 13.97 -3.32 -2.95
N PHE A 14 14.17 -2.05 -3.32
CA PHE A 14 13.65 -1.51 -4.59
C PHE A 14 14.54 -1.85 -5.79
N GLY A 15 15.84 -2.12 -5.58
CA GLY A 15 16.78 -2.34 -6.65
C GLY A 15 17.07 -1.08 -7.47
N PRO A 16 17.67 -1.23 -8.67
CA PRO A 16 17.91 -0.10 -9.56
C PRO A 16 16.58 0.51 -10.01
N PRO A 17 16.55 1.85 -10.25
CA PRO A 17 15.33 2.52 -10.64
C PRO A 17 14.73 1.89 -11.89
N ALA A 18 13.58 1.24 -11.73
CA ALA A 18 12.77 0.77 -12.84
C ALA A 18 11.87 1.91 -13.33
N HIS A 19 11.63 1.96 -14.64
CA HIS A 19 10.65 2.88 -15.19
C HIS A 19 9.25 2.45 -14.73
N MET A 20 8.76 3.07 -13.68
CA MET A 20 7.38 2.86 -13.27
C MET A 20 6.47 3.65 -14.20
N GLY A 21 5.60 2.95 -14.91
CA GLY A 21 4.47 3.61 -15.57
C GLY A 21 3.60 4.33 -14.53
N LEU A 22 3.04 5.47 -14.89
CA LEU A 22 2.12 6.27 -14.03
C LEU A 22 0.75 5.59 -13.90
N VAL A 23 0.70 4.34 -13.45
CA VAL A 23 -0.55 3.57 -13.40
C VAL A 23 -1.54 4.15 -12.40
N GLY A 24 -1.07 4.72 -11.30
CA GLY A 24 -1.91 5.33 -10.26
C GLY A 24 -2.02 6.86 -10.35
N GLY A 25 -1.57 7.47 -11.46
CA GLY A 25 -1.58 8.92 -11.64
C GLY A 25 -0.58 9.66 -10.73
N ILE A 26 -0.73 10.98 -10.67
CA ILE A 26 0.17 11.86 -9.91
C ILE A 26 0.18 11.55 -8.43
N GLY A 27 -0.97 11.16 -7.86
CA GLY A 27 -1.08 10.82 -6.44
C GLY A 27 -0.23 9.61 -6.06
N ALA A 28 -0.21 8.56 -6.88
CA ALA A 28 0.66 7.41 -6.67
C ALA A 28 2.14 7.77 -6.80
N LEU A 29 2.50 8.59 -7.80
CA LEU A 29 3.88 9.03 -8.00
C LEU A 29 4.41 9.80 -6.79
N LEU A 30 3.65 10.79 -6.31
CA LEU A 30 4.03 11.57 -5.13
C LEU A 30 4.14 10.69 -3.88
N ALA A 31 3.15 9.82 -3.65
CA ALA A 31 3.19 8.91 -2.52
C ALA A 31 4.42 7.98 -2.56
N PHE A 32 4.82 7.50 -3.75
CA PHE A 32 6.00 6.66 -3.92
C PHE A 32 7.32 7.39 -3.62
N ASP A 33 7.47 8.63 -4.04
CA ASP A 33 8.66 9.42 -3.73
C ASP A 33 8.72 9.82 -2.25
N GLU A 34 7.58 10.23 -1.70
CA GLU A 34 7.49 10.64 -0.31
C GLU A 34 7.65 9.48 0.67
N LEU A 35 7.19 8.24 0.35
CA LEU A 35 7.39 7.11 1.24
C LEU A 35 8.87 6.79 1.48
N LYS A 36 9.70 6.88 0.43
CA LYS A 36 11.15 6.68 0.54
C LYS A 36 11.80 7.77 1.38
N SER A 37 11.47 9.01 1.11
CA SER A 37 11.97 10.17 1.86
C SER A 37 11.56 10.12 3.33
N SER A 38 10.30 9.76 3.61
CA SER A 38 9.78 9.60 4.97
C SER A 38 10.51 8.49 5.73
N PHE A 39 10.75 7.34 5.11
CA PHE A 39 11.50 6.26 5.72
C PHE A 39 12.94 6.64 6.02
N LEU A 40 13.63 7.29 5.08
CA LEU A 40 14.99 7.81 5.29
C LEU A 40 15.09 8.78 6.48
N CYS A 41 14.05 9.58 6.68
CA CYS A 41 13.98 10.52 7.80
C CYS A 41 13.53 9.90 9.12
N GLY A 42 13.13 8.61 9.15
CA GLY A 42 12.60 7.93 10.33
C GLY A 42 11.14 8.30 10.65
N ASN A 43 10.42 8.85 9.68
CA ASN A 43 8.99 9.20 9.80
C ASN A 43 8.13 7.96 9.50
N TYR A 44 8.21 6.95 10.35
CA TYR A 44 7.65 5.62 10.09
C TYR A 44 6.14 5.60 9.93
N MET A 45 5.38 6.38 10.72
CA MET A 45 3.93 6.52 10.53
C MET A 45 3.59 7.07 9.14
N ALA A 46 4.26 8.14 8.71
CA ALA A 46 4.06 8.71 7.38
C ALA A 46 4.41 7.69 6.29
N THR A 47 5.49 6.92 6.46
CA THR A 47 5.87 5.85 5.54
C THR A 47 4.74 4.83 5.36
N ILE A 48 4.15 4.33 6.46
CA ILE A 48 3.03 3.37 6.40
C ILE A 48 1.84 3.94 5.63
N PHE A 49 1.48 5.20 5.90
CA PHE A 49 0.35 5.86 5.23
C PHE A 49 0.62 6.06 3.74
N LEU A 50 1.82 6.47 3.38
CA LEU A 50 2.21 6.69 1.99
C LEU A 50 2.31 5.37 1.21
N CYS A 51 2.78 4.28 1.83
CA CYS A 51 2.73 2.95 1.25
C CYS A 51 1.29 2.54 0.91
N GLN A 52 0.35 2.74 1.83
CA GLN A 52 -1.06 2.47 1.56
C GLN A 52 -1.61 3.38 0.46
N THR A 53 -1.35 4.68 0.51
CA THR A 53 -1.80 5.65 -0.49
C THR A 53 -1.29 5.28 -1.87
N PHE A 54 -0.02 4.91 -1.99
CA PHE A 54 0.57 4.45 -3.24
C PHE A 54 -0.18 3.25 -3.83
N VAL A 55 -0.40 2.20 -3.02
CA VAL A 55 -1.11 0.99 -3.46
C VAL A 55 -2.56 1.30 -3.82
N GLU A 56 -3.27 2.07 -2.99
CA GLU A 56 -4.68 2.41 -3.21
C GLU A 56 -4.87 3.18 -4.53
N HIS A 57 -4.06 4.21 -4.78
CA HIS A 57 -4.09 4.94 -6.04
C HIS A 57 -3.70 4.06 -7.25
N SER A 58 -2.72 3.18 -7.08
CA SER A 58 -2.29 2.28 -8.15
C SER A 58 -3.35 1.24 -8.50
N LEU A 59 -4.08 0.73 -7.52
CA LEU A 59 -5.22 -0.18 -7.75
C LEU A 59 -6.43 0.55 -8.35
N ALA A 60 -6.68 1.81 -7.95
CA ALA A 60 -7.78 2.62 -8.46
C ALA A 60 -7.55 3.12 -9.89
N GLY A 61 -6.30 3.35 -10.28
CA GLY A 61 -5.94 3.96 -11.57
C GLY A 61 -6.56 3.28 -12.79
N PRO A 62 -6.47 1.96 -12.96
CA PRO A 62 -7.10 1.24 -14.07
C PRO A 62 -8.62 1.44 -14.14
N PHE A 63 -9.31 1.45 -13.01
CA PHE A 63 -10.75 1.69 -12.95
C PHE A 63 -11.11 3.13 -13.34
N ALA A 64 -10.32 4.09 -12.84
CA ALA A 64 -10.50 5.50 -13.23
C ALA A 64 -10.31 5.72 -14.73
N LEU A 65 -9.30 5.08 -15.34
CA LEU A 65 -9.07 5.14 -16.78
C LEU A 65 -10.19 4.48 -17.60
N ALA A 66 -10.87 3.49 -17.02
CA ALA A 66 -12.01 2.84 -17.64
C ALA A 66 -13.35 3.58 -17.43
N GLY A 67 -13.38 4.64 -16.62
CA GLY A 67 -14.61 5.34 -16.24
C GLY A 67 -15.49 4.55 -15.27
N GLU A 68 -14.89 3.65 -14.47
CA GLU A 68 -15.56 2.83 -13.48
C GLU A 68 -15.50 3.49 -12.08
N ASP A 69 -16.09 4.69 -11.96
CA ASP A 69 -16.01 5.53 -10.77
C ASP A 69 -16.51 4.83 -9.51
N GLU A 70 -17.49 3.93 -9.64
CA GLU A 70 -18.00 3.15 -8.51
C GLU A 70 -16.90 2.36 -7.78
N HIS A 71 -15.89 1.86 -8.49
CA HIS A 71 -14.77 1.15 -7.88
C HIS A 71 -13.75 2.10 -7.27
N VAL A 72 -13.53 3.26 -7.90
CA VAL A 72 -12.58 4.28 -7.41
C VAL A 72 -12.99 4.85 -6.06
N GLU A 73 -14.29 5.07 -5.85
CA GLU A 73 -14.82 5.62 -4.59
C GLU A 73 -14.83 4.62 -3.42
N LYS A 74 -14.69 3.33 -3.72
CA LYS A 74 -14.59 2.28 -2.70
C LYS A 74 -13.16 2.24 -2.15
N GLY A 75 -13.00 2.34 -0.84
CA GLY A 75 -11.68 2.30 -0.20
C GLY A 75 -10.89 1.02 -0.49
N MET A 76 -9.62 1.03 -0.07
CA MET A 76 -8.60 0.02 -0.40
C MET A 76 -9.06 -1.44 -0.27
N SER A 77 -9.91 -1.80 0.72
CA SER A 77 -10.41 -3.18 0.87
C SER A 77 -11.15 -3.65 -0.38
N SER A 78 -12.09 -2.84 -0.86
CA SER A 78 -12.88 -3.16 -2.05
C SER A 78 -12.03 -3.22 -3.32
N LEU A 79 -11.05 -2.32 -3.45
CA LEU A 79 -10.11 -2.33 -4.58
C LEU A 79 -9.29 -3.63 -4.62
N ILE A 80 -8.82 -4.12 -3.46
CA ILE A 80 -8.11 -5.39 -3.37
C ILE A 80 -9.03 -6.54 -3.79
N ASP A 81 -10.25 -6.60 -3.25
CA ASP A 81 -11.19 -7.69 -3.52
C ASP A 81 -11.58 -7.74 -5.00
N VAL A 82 -11.84 -6.59 -5.63
CA VAL A 82 -12.17 -6.51 -7.06
C VAL A 82 -10.96 -6.87 -7.92
N SER A 83 -9.76 -6.38 -7.60
CA SER A 83 -8.54 -6.71 -8.33
C SER A 83 -8.23 -8.21 -8.27
N LEU A 84 -8.49 -8.85 -7.12
CA LEU A 84 -8.37 -10.30 -6.97
C LEU A 84 -9.43 -11.04 -7.82
N ALA A 85 -10.67 -10.61 -7.78
CA ALA A 85 -11.76 -11.22 -8.57
C ALA A 85 -11.51 -11.12 -10.09
N LEU A 86 -10.86 -10.05 -10.54
CA LEU A 86 -10.44 -9.85 -11.94
C LEU A 86 -9.12 -10.57 -12.28
N ASN A 87 -8.52 -11.30 -11.34
CA ASN A 87 -7.20 -11.93 -11.49
C ASN A 87 -6.08 -10.93 -11.87
N SER A 88 -6.23 -9.65 -11.50
CA SER A 88 -5.21 -8.62 -11.72
C SER A 88 -4.09 -8.69 -10.70
N ILE A 89 -4.34 -9.29 -9.54
CA ILE A 89 -3.37 -9.59 -8.49
C ILE A 89 -3.54 -11.03 -8.01
N SER A 90 -2.46 -11.63 -7.49
CA SER A 90 -2.52 -12.97 -6.93
C SER A 90 -3.21 -13.01 -5.56
N PRO A 91 -3.75 -14.18 -5.13
CA PRO A 91 -4.27 -14.35 -3.77
C PRO A 91 -3.24 -14.04 -2.68
N THR A 92 -1.97 -14.35 -2.94
CA THR A 92 -0.87 -14.08 -2.01
C THR A 92 -0.66 -12.58 -1.84
N LEU A 93 -0.61 -11.83 -2.94
CA LEU A 93 -0.47 -10.38 -2.89
C LEU A 93 -1.70 -9.74 -2.24
N ALA A 94 -2.92 -10.18 -2.60
CA ALA A 94 -4.15 -9.67 -1.99
C ALA A 94 -4.14 -9.81 -0.45
N ALA A 95 -3.70 -10.95 0.07
CA ALA A 95 -3.57 -11.17 1.51
C ALA A 95 -2.56 -10.19 2.14
N ARG A 96 -1.42 -9.96 1.49
CA ARG A 96 -0.41 -9.00 1.97
C ARG A 96 -0.91 -7.55 1.92
N LEU A 97 -1.67 -7.17 0.90
CA LEU A 97 -2.27 -5.84 0.80
C LEU A 97 -3.31 -5.61 1.91
N HIS A 98 -4.07 -6.64 2.29
CA HIS A 98 -4.94 -6.56 3.46
C HIS A 98 -4.14 -6.37 4.77
N VAL A 99 -2.97 -7.00 4.92
CA VAL A 99 -2.06 -6.75 6.05
C VAL A 99 -1.63 -5.29 6.08
N LEU A 100 -1.22 -4.70 4.95
CA LEU A 100 -0.86 -3.29 4.86
C LEU A 100 -2.01 -2.37 5.29
N ARG A 101 -3.23 -2.66 4.81
CA ARG A 101 -4.44 -1.93 5.18
C ARG A 101 -4.71 -1.99 6.69
N GLU A 102 -4.52 -3.14 7.30
CA GLU A 102 -4.75 -3.34 8.75
C GLU A 102 -3.65 -2.74 9.60
N MET A 103 -2.42 -2.74 9.12
CA MET A 103 -1.25 -2.19 9.80
C MET A 103 -1.40 -0.70 10.08
N ARG A 104 -2.04 0.08 9.20
CA ARG A 104 -2.31 1.51 9.37
C ARG A 104 -3.25 1.80 10.54
N ASN A 105 -4.22 0.94 10.77
CA ASN A 105 -5.35 1.21 11.67
C ASN A 105 -4.95 1.59 13.11
N PRO A 106 -3.96 0.96 13.77
CA PRO A 106 -3.54 1.34 15.11
C PRO A 106 -2.98 2.77 15.22
N TYR A 107 -2.49 3.32 14.10
CA TYR A 107 -1.87 4.65 14.04
C TYR A 107 -2.87 5.76 13.72
N THR A 108 -4.01 5.45 13.09
CA THR A 108 -4.99 6.46 12.63
C THR A 108 -6.15 6.67 13.58
N HIS A 109 -6.55 5.64 14.30
CA HIS A 109 -7.76 5.69 15.10
C HIS A 109 -7.46 5.49 16.58
N PRO A 110 -7.81 6.46 17.46
CA PRO A 110 -7.80 6.21 18.89
C PRO A 110 -8.75 5.04 19.17
N ARG A 111 -8.26 4.00 19.82
CA ARG A 111 -9.04 2.80 20.10
C ARG A 111 -9.29 2.68 21.58
N ILE A 112 -10.52 2.35 21.93
CA ILE A 112 -10.88 1.98 23.29
C ILE A 112 -10.23 0.62 23.56
N LEU A 113 -9.41 0.55 24.61
CA LEU A 113 -8.83 -0.68 25.15
C LEU A 113 -9.92 -1.76 25.20
N GLN A 114 -9.66 -2.94 24.64
CA GLN A 114 -10.51 -4.16 24.66
C GLN A 114 -11.34 -4.49 23.39
N LYS A 115 -11.61 -3.59 22.45
CA LYS A 115 -12.42 -3.96 21.26
C LYS A 115 -11.61 -4.37 20.02
N LYS A 116 -10.41 -3.80 19.84
CA LYS A 116 -9.46 -4.17 18.76
C LYS A 116 -8.05 -3.82 19.22
N PRO A 117 -7.00 -4.56 18.82
CA PRO A 117 -5.64 -4.26 19.24
C PRO A 117 -5.25 -2.82 18.92
N SER A 118 -4.92 -2.04 19.95
CA SER A 118 -4.36 -0.70 19.83
C SER A 118 -2.83 -0.77 19.78
N LEU A 119 -2.17 0.33 19.44
CA LEU A 119 -0.72 0.41 19.54
C LEU A 119 -0.26 0.16 20.99
N LEU A 120 -1.00 0.69 21.97
CA LEU A 120 -0.72 0.48 23.40
C LEU A 120 -0.84 -1.00 23.79
N ASP A 121 -1.87 -1.72 23.31
CA ASP A 121 -2.00 -3.17 23.56
C ASP A 121 -0.81 -3.95 23.00
N ARG A 122 -0.31 -3.56 21.82
CA ARG A 122 0.87 -4.16 21.22
C ARG A 122 2.12 -3.91 22.05
N VAL A 123 2.33 -2.67 22.50
CA VAL A 123 3.45 -2.29 23.39
C VAL A 123 3.42 -3.09 24.68
N ILE A 124 2.27 -3.16 25.35
CA ILE A 124 2.10 -3.90 26.61
C ILE A 124 2.39 -5.40 26.40
N LYS A 125 1.86 -5.99 25.32
CA LYS A 125 2.02 -7.43 25.05
C LYS A 125 3.44 -7.81 24.62
N THR A 126 4.13 -6.95 23.89
CA THR A 126 5.45 -7.25 23.33
C THR A 126 6.60 -6.69 24.14
N THR A 127 6.32 -5.77 25.06
CA THR A 127 7.33 -4.99 25.82
C THR A 127 8.34 -4.26 24.91
N LYS A 128 8.00 -4.08 23.65
CA LYS A 128 8.83 -3.38 22.66
C LYS A 128 8.59 -1.89 22.72
N ASP A 129 9.65 -1.14 22.47
CA ASP A 129 9.58 0.31 22.27
C ASP A 129 8.64 0.67 21.09
N PRO A 130 7.72 1.65 21.26
CA PRO A 130 6.79 2.06 20.20
C PRO A 130 7.45 2.52 18.91
N PHE A 131 8.60 3.16 18.99
CA PHE A 131 9.35 3.61 17.80
C PHE A 131 9.92 2.43 17.02
N SER A 132 10.51 1.46 17.71
CA SER A 132 11.01 0.22 17.10
C SER A 132 9.87 -0.60 16.46
N MET A 133 8.69 -0.56 17.04
CA MET A 133 7.50 -1.19 16.44
C MET A 133 7.06 -0.48 15.17
N ALA A 134 7.04 0.86 15.17
CA ALA A 134 6.68 1.64 13.99
C ALA A 134 7.71 1.47 12.87
N GLU A 135 8.99 1.35 13.19
CA GLU A 135 10.06 1.05 12.24
C GLU A 135 9.86 -0.33 11.60
N ALA A 136 9.58 -1.36 12.39
CA ALA A 136 9.31 -2.70 11.89
C ALA A 136 8.06 -2.73 10.98
N ASP A 137 6.99 -2.05 11.36
CA ASP A 137 5.78 -1.93 10.56
C ASP A 137 6.04 -1.17 9.24
N ALA A 138 6.82 -0.08 9.27
CA ALA A 138 7.19 0.67 8.07
C ALA A 138 8.07 -0.16 7.12
N THR A 139 9.01 -0.92 7.68
CA THR A 139 9.86 -1.84 6.93
C THR A 139 9.03 -2.90 6.21
N GLU A 140 8.07 -3.50 6.90
CA GLU A 140 7.16 -4.48 6.30
C GLU A 140 6.22 -3.84 5.27
N ALA A 141 5.72 -2.62 5.52
CA ALA A 141 4.91 -1.87 4.56
C ALA A 141 5.66 -1.64 3.24
N ILE A 142 6.95 -1.27 3.31
CA ILE A 142 7.82 -1.13 2.13
C ILE A 142 7.95 -2.46 1.38
N ARG A 143 8.19 -3.58 2.08
CA ARG A 143 8.28 -4.90 1.44
C ARG A 143 7.00 -5.29 0.71
N ILE A 144 5.84 -4.95 1.27
CA ILE A 144 4.56 -5.18 0.61
C ILE A 144 4.44 -4.33 -0.67
N VAL A 145 4.89 -3.07 -0.64
CA VAL A 145 4.96 -2.23 -1.84
C VAL A 145 5.90 -2.82 -2.89
N VAL A 146 7.05 -3.34 -2.47
CA VAL A 146 8.01 -3.99 -3.37
C VAL A 146 7.41 -5.25 -4.02
N ASP A 147 6.68 -6.07 -3.26
CA ASP A 147 5.99 -7.24 -3.83
C ASP A 147 4.90 -6.82 -4.82
N PHE A 148 4.16 -5.78 -4.49
CA PHE A 148 3.16 -5.19 -5.39
C PHE A 148 3.79 -4.71 -6.71
N LEU A 149 4.96 -4.08 -6.65
CA LEU A 149 5.71 -3.63 -7.84
C LEU A 149 6.27 -4.80 -8.64
N ARG A 150 6.77 -5.85 -7.99
CA ARG A 150 7.36 -7.05 -8.63
C ARG A 150 6.33 -7.90 -9.34
N GLU A 151 5.14 -8.00 -8.81
CA GLU A 151 4.03 -8.72 -9.46
C GLU A 151 3.49 -7.95 -10.68
N GLY A 152 3.84 -6.69 -10.78
CA GLY A 152 3.38 -5.76 -11.78
C GLY A 152 2.19 -4.98 -11.26
N CYS A 153 2.19 -3.66 -11.47
CA CYS A 153 0.97 -2.89 -11.32
C CYS A 153 -0.09 -3.57 -12.20
N PRO A 154 -1.28 -3.88 -11.69
CA PRO A 154 -2.25 -4.65 -12.42
C PRO A 154 -2.46 -4.05 -13.80
N SER A 155 -2.01 -4.77 -14.85
CA SER A 155 -2.26 -4.41 -16.23
C SER A 155 -3.69 -4.81 -16.54
N TRP A 156 -4.65 -4.04 -16.03
CA TRP A 156 -6.03 -4.22 -16.40
C TRP A 156 -6.22 -3.67 -17.81
N ALA A 157 -6.35 -4.56 -18.78
CA ALA A 157 -6.93 -4.23 -20.08
C ALA A 157 -8.44 -4.48 -19.95
N PRO A 158 -9.30 -3.46 -20.12
CA PRO A 158 -10.72 -3.72 -20.25
C PRO A 158 -10.88 -4.71 -21.38
N SER A 159 -11.39 -5.89 -21.08
CA SER A 159 -11.88 -6.78 -22.12
C SER A 159 -12.92 -5.96 -22.88
N ALA A 160 -12.70 -5.78 -24.17
CA ALA A 160 -13.65 -5.12 -25.07
C ALA A 160 -14.93 -5.98 -25.19
N HIS A 161 -15.62 -6.17 -24.08
CA HIS A 161 -16.96 -6.74 -24.07
C HIS A 161 -17.93 -5.58 -24.27
N GLY A 162 -18.38 -5.50 -25.53
CA GLY A 162 -19.27 -4.50 -26.03
C GLY A 162 -20.41 -4.18 -25.08
N HIS A 163 -20.56 -2.90 -24.82
CA HIS A 163 -21.83 -2.37 -24.37
C HIS A 163 -22.91 -2.84 -25.33
N PRO A 164 -23.96 -3.52 -24.88
CA PRO A 164 -25.11 -3.72 -25.72
C PRO A 164 -25.69 -2.33 -26.04
N LYS A 165 -25.63 -1.94 -27.31
CA LYS A 165 -26.31 -0.73 -27.79
C LYS A 165 -27.77 -0.86 -27.34
N LYS A 166 -28.20 0.01 -26.42
CA LYS A 166 -29.62 0.21 -26.17
C LYS A 166 -30.21 0.80 -27.44
N SER A 167 -30.95 -0.01 -28.14
CA SER A 167 -31.88 0.42 -29.20
C SER A 167 -33.10 1.07 -28.60
#